data_28915bbff15ccbbd7123d57691b2693b
#
_entry.id   28915bbff15ccbbd7123d57691b2693b
#
_cell.length_a   1.000
_cell.length_b   1.000
_cell.length_c   1.000
_cell.angle_alpha   90.00
_cell.angle_beta   90.00
_cell.angle_gamma   90.00
#
_symmetry.space_group_name_H-M   'P 1'
#
loop_
_entity.id
_entity.type
_entity.pdbx_description
1 polymer ?
#
loop_
_entity_poly.entity_id
_entity_poly.type
_entity_poly.pdbx_seq_one_letter_code
_entity_poly.pdbx_strand_id
1 'polypeptide(L)'
;AREAVEQDPLIDEVLTITDQRRMSVSSYGRKNIAALREKKFDLAIALYNIDHGLGYSNIDLLACAANPKEVRGYNSKGTFVKLDSVKAMRKSLMEKTTFFWLGVNYATTALLFFIITLALIGEWGLRKLFGKEAVSPEPYQPSHAPVREPDKAVSQA
;
A
#
# COMPACT_ATOMS: atom_id res chain seq x y z
N ALA A 1 25.70 -1.44 -18.22
CA ALA A 1 25.89 -1.24 -16.77
C ALA A 1 26.80 -2.33 -16.17
N ARG A 2 26.59 -3.63 -16.49
CA ARG A 2 27.41 -4.73 -15.94
C ARG A 2 28.87 -4.60 -16.34
N GLU A 3 29.17 -4.41 -17.61
CA GLU A 3 30.53 -4.26 -18.13
C GLU A 3 31.31 -3.10 -17.47
N ALA A 4 30.64 -1.99 -17.19
CA ALA A 4 31.28 -0.85 -16.53
C ALA A 4 31.64 -1.17 -15.07
N VAL A 5 30.87 -2.04 -14.39
CA VAL A 5 31.14 -2.46 -13.02
C VAL A 5 32.26 -3.51 -12.98
N GLU A 6 32.30 -4.43 -13.94
CA GLU A 6 33.32 -5.47 -14.06
C GLU A 6 34.71 -4.91 -14.43
N GLN A 7 34.76 -3.70 -15.02
CA GLN A 7 36.00 -3.02 -15.39
C GLN A 7 36.56 -2.14 -14.28
N ASP A 8 35.86 -1.95 -13.18
CA ASP A 8 36.32 -1.14 -12.06
C ASP A 8 37.42 -1.90 -11.27
N PRO A 9 38.66 -1.36 -11.18
CA PRO A 9 39.77 -2.03 -10.50
C PRO A 9 39.56 -2.17 -8.99
N LEU A 10 38.53 -1.51 -8.41
CA LEU A 10 38.19 -1.61 -7.00
C LEU A 10 37.17 -2.78 -6.70
N ILE A 11 36.70 -3.46 -7.76
CA ILE A 11 35.74 -4.52 -7.65
C ILE A 11 36.39 -5.87 -7.95
N ASP A 12 36.54 -6.69 -6.92
CA ASP A 12 37.15 -8.02 -7.05
C ASP A 12 36.24 -9.04 -7.74
N GLU A 13 34.93 -8.95 -7.51
CA GLU A 13 33.98 -9.94 -7.99
C GLU A 13 32.56 -9.35 -8.18
N VAL A 14 31.94 -9.64 -9.31
CA VAL A 14 30.55 -9.28 -9.59
C VAL A 14 29.68 -10.52 -9.63
N LEU A 15 28.81 -10.68 -8.66
CA LEU A 15 27.82 -11.76 -8.59
C LEU A 15 26.49 -11.29 -9.21
N THR A 16 26.11 -11.85 -10.34
CA THR A 16 24.85 -11.52 -11.00
C THR A 16 23.80 -12.60 -10.73
N ILE A 17 22.58 -12.16 -10.47
CA ILE A 17 21.43 -13.06 -10.40
C ILE A 17 20.80 -13.11 -11.79
N THR A 18 20.83 -14.26 -12.41
CA THR A 18 20.32 -14.49 -13.78
C THR A 18 18.79 -14.54 -13.82
N ASP A 19 18.14 -14.74 -12.68
CA ASP A 19 16.69 -14.82 -12.57
C ASP A 19 16.09 -13.42 -12.48
N GLN A 20 15.12 -13.09 -13.34
CA GLN A 20 14.41 -11.80 -13.34
C GLN A 20 13.52 -11.59 -12.10
N ARG A 21 13.57 -12.50 -11.14
CA ARG A 21 12.83 -12.39 -9.87
C ARG A 21 13.41 -11.33 -8.97
N ARG A 22 12.56 -10.81 -8.09
CA ARG A 22 13.02 -9.87 -7.05
C ARG A 22 14.13 -10.51 -6.22
N MET A 23 15.23 -9.78 -6.06
CA MET A 23 16.33 -10.17 -5.21
C MET A 23 15.84 -10.39 -3.78
N SER A 24 16.01 -11.60 -3.26
CA SER A 24 15.59 -11.97 -1.90
C SER A 24 16.44 -13.13 -1.40
N VAL A 25 16.42 -13.36 -0.09
CA VAL A 25 17.10 -14.52 0.53
C VAL A 25 16.64 -15.84 -0.08
N SER A 26 15.34 -15.95 -0.43
CA SER A 26 14.79 -17.18 -1.02
C SER A 26 15.17 -17.35 -2.49
N SER A 27 15.19 -16.28 -3.29
CA SER A 27 15.58 -16.34 -4.71
C SER A 27 17.09 -16.58 -4.89
N TYR A 28 17.90 -16.04 -3.98
CA TYR A 28 19.34 -16.25 -4.01
C TYR A 28 19.75 -17.69 -3.65
N GLY A 29 18.98 -18.32 -2.79
CA GLY A 29 19.15 -19.71 -2.41
C GLY A 29 20.13 -19.95 -1.26
N ARG A 30 19.86 -20.99 -0.49
CA ARG A 30 20.63 -21.32 0.73
C ARG A 30 22.11 -21.60 0.45
N LYS A 31 22.42 -22.28 -0.66
CA LYS A 31 23.81 -22.59 -1.04
C LYS A 31 24.65 -21.33 -1.30
N ASN A 32 24.09 -20.39 -2.06
CA ASN A 32 24.78 -19.14 -2.38
C ASN A 32 24.96 -18.27 -1.13
N ILE A 33 23.97 -18.26 -0.21
CA ILE A 33 24.11 -17.55 1.07
C ILE A 33 25.19 -18.19 1.94
N ALA A 34 25.30 -19.51 1.96
CA ALA A 34 26.38 -20.18 2.68
C ALA A 34 27.75 -19.78 2.13
N ALA A 35 27.92 -19.76 0.81
CA ALA A 35 29.14 -19.31 0.15
C ALA A 35 29.47 -17.84 0.47
N LEU A 36 28.46 -16.94 0.55
CA LEU A 36 28.69 -15.56 0.98
C LEU A 36 29.18 -15.48 2.43
N ARG A 37 28.64 -16.29 3.33
CA ARG A 37 29.06 -16.34 4.74
C ARG A 37 30.50 -16.81 4.92
N GLU A 38 30.94 -17.73 4.08
CA GLU A 38 32.33 -18.23 4.10
C GLU A 38 33.34 -17.14 3.78
N LYS A 39 32.95 -16.14 2.97
CA LYS A 39 33.82 -15.00 2.62
C LYS A 39 34.07 -14.04 3.80
N LYS A 40 33.29 -14.11 4.88
CA LYS A 40 33.48 -13.33 6.12
C LYS A 40 33.65 -11.82 5.88
N PHE A 41 32.68 -11.19 5.24
CA PHE A 41 32.71 -9.75 4.98
C PHE A 41 32.74 -8.92 6.26
N ASP A 42 33.52 -7.85 6.25
CA ASP A 42 33.53 -6.85 7.33
C ASP A 42 32.32 -5.94 7.25
N LEU A 43 31.94 -5.55 6.03
CA LEU A 43 30.83 -4.62 5.77
C LEU A 43 29.99 -5.10 4.60
N ALA A 44 28.66 -5.06 4.76
CA ALA A 44 27.73 -5.19 3.67
C ALA A 44 26.95 -3.88 3.49
N ILE A 45 26.83 -3.43 2.25
CA ILE A 45 26.14 -2.19 1.91
C ILE A 45 24.91 -2.51 1.07
N ALA A 46 23.73 -2.09 1.53
CA ALA A 46 22.50 -2.10 0.77
C ALA A 46 22.28 -0.72 0.14
N LEU A 47 22.21 -0.64 -1.18
CA LEU A 47 21.98 0.61 -1.89
C LEU A 47 20.51 0.77 -2.24
N TYR A 48 19.94 1.95 -1.94
CA TYR A 48 18.56 2.30 -2.24
C TYR A 48 18.52 3.44 -3.26
N ASN A 49 17.63 3.34 -4.22
CA ASN A 49 17.38 4.44 -5.17
C ASN A 49 16.30 5.42 -4.67
N ILE A 50 15.74 5.20 -3.48
CA ILE A 50 14.75 6.05 -2.84
C ILE A 50 15.21 6.48 -1.44
N ASP A 51 14.75 7.65 -0.99
CA ASP A 51 15.20 8.26 0.26
C ASP A 51 14.90 7.44 1.51
N HIS A 52 13.81 6.70 1.51
CA HIS A 52 13.31 6.02 2.72
C HIS A 52 13.64 4.53 2.80
N GLY A 53 14.25 3.95 1.75
CA GLY A 53 14.55 2.53 1.68
C GLY A 53 13.32 1.60 1.82
N LEU A 54 12.10 2.14 1.69
CA LEU A 54 10.87 1.33 1.71
C LEU A 54 10.80 0.45 0.47
N GLY A 55 10.36 -0.80 0.64
CA GLY A 55 10.32 -1.78 -0.45
C GLY A 55 11.64 -2.51 -0.68
N TYR A 56 12.71 -2.15 0.03
CA TYR A 56 14.04 -2.79 -0.06
C TYR A 56 14.32 -3.77 1.08
N SER A 57 13.33 -4.13 1.88
CA SER A 57 13.50 -5.08 3.00
C SER A 57 14.09 -6.41 2.59
N ASN A 58 13.85 -6.87 1.35
CA ASN A 58 14.43 -8.11 0.83
C ASN A 58 15.95 -8.00 0.64
N ILE A 59 16.45 -6.82 0.22
CA ILE A 59 17.89 -6.54 0.06
C ILE A 59 18.54 -6.41 1.43
N ASP A 60 17.88 -5.73 2.37
CA ASP A 60 18.32 -5.60 3.76
C ASP A 60 18.48 -6.98 4.41
N LEU A 61 17.50 -7.86 4.22
CA LEU A 61 17.54 -9.24 4.72
C LEU A 61 18.66 -10.06 4.05
N LEU A 62 18.89 -9.86 2.75
CA LEU A 62 19.96 -10.55 2.04
C LEU A 62 21.33 -10.08 2.55
N ALA A 63 21.54 -8.77 2.72
CA ALA A 63 22.77 -8.23 3.31
C ALA A 63 23.02 -8.77 4.72
N CYS A 64 21.98 -8.81 5.56
CA CYS A 64 22.08 -9.41 6.89
C CYS A 64 22.32 -10.94 6.84
N ALA A 65 21.74 -11.63 5.85
CA ALA A 65 21.89 -13.08 5.69
C ALA A 65 23.32 -13.51 5.34
N ALA A 66 24.11 -12.64 4.70
CA ALA A 66 25.54 -12.86 4.46
C ALA A 66 26.37 -12.85 5.75
N ASN A 67 25.78 -12.41 6.87
CA ASN A 67 26.42 -12.35 8.21
C ASN A 67 27.72 -11.54 8.27
N PRO A 68 27.78 -10.32 7.73
CA PRO A 68 28.94 -9.45 7.85
C PRO A 68 29.06 -8.90 9.29
N LYS A 69 30.19 -8.29 9.63
CA LYS A 69 30.38 -7.64 10.94
C LYS A 69 29.48 -6.41 11.07
N GLU A 70 29.23 -5.68 9.98
CA GLU A 70 28.36 -4.51 9.95
C GLU A 70 27.54 -4.49 8.66
N VAL A 71 26.26 -4.04 8.77
CA VAL A 71 25.38 -3.79 7.63
C VAL A 71 24.96 -2.34 7.60
N ARG A 72 25.09 -1.69 6.45
CA ARG A 72 24.66 -0.31 6.23
C ARG A 72 23.73 -0.21 5.03
N GLY A 73 22.65 0.56 5.17
CA GLY A 73 21.79 0.94 4.05
C GLY A 73 22.12 2.38 3.63
N TYR A 74 22.41 2.61 2.36
CA TYR A 74 22.64 3.95 1.80
C TYR A 74 21.49 4.33 0.88
N ASN A 75 21.03 5.57 1.00
CA ASN A 75 20.03 6.14 0.11
C ASN A 75 20.67 7.00 -1.00
N SER A 76 19.83 7.49 -1.91
CA SER A 76 20.27 8.37 -3.02
C SER A 76 20.88 9.69 -2.58
N LYS A 77 20.62 10.15 -1.34
CA LYS A 77 21.20 11.38 -0.75
C LYS A 77 22.51 11.16 -0.03
N GLY A 78 23.08 9.95 -0.07
CA GLY A 78 24.33 9.64 0.61
C GLY A 78 24.20 9.48 2.14
N THR A 79 22.99 9.55 2.69
CA THR A 79 22.79 9.26 4.11
C THR A 79 22.71 7.75 4.35
N PHE A 80 23.21 7.30 5.48
CA PHE A 80 23.21 5.88 5.80
C PHE A 80 22.48 5.57 7.10
N VAL A 81 21.95 4.36 7.16
CA VAL A 81 21.33 3.80 8.36
C VAL A 81 22.02 2.48 8.68
N LYS A 82 22.48 2.33 9.92
CA LYS A 82 22.99 1.06 10.40
C LYS A 82 21.83 0.09 10.55
N LEU A 83 21.94 -1.04 9.86
CA LEU A 83 20.96 -2.10 9.87
C LEU A 83 21.40 -3.20 10.82
N ASP A 84 20.42 -3.77 11.51
CA ASP A 84 20.57 -4.96 12.30
C ASP A 84 19.55 -6.00 11.81
N SER A 85 19.86 -7.29 11.97
CA SER A 85 18.99 -8.38 11.51
C SER A 85 17.57 -8.27 12.07
N VAL A 86 17.42 -7.82 13.30
CA VAL A 86 16.12 -7.61 13.95
C VAL A 86 15.36 -6.45 13.28
N LYS A 87 16.03 -5.34 12.99
CA LYS A 87 15.45 -4.19 12.31
C LYS A 87 15.02 -4.54 10.88
N ALA A 88 15.87 -5.26 10.13
CA ALA A 88 15.58 -5.71 8.78
C ALA A 88 14.37 -6.66 8.75
N MET A 89 14.29 -7.59 9.70
CA MET A 89 13.17 -8.52 9.83
C MET A 89 11.87 -7.80 10.20
N ARG A 90 11.91 -6.87 11.17
CA ARG A 90 10.75 -6.04 11.56
C ARG A 90 10.26 -5.21 10.38
N LYS A 91 11.15 -4.56 9.63
CA LYS A 91 10.81 -3.78 8.43
C LYS A 91 10.13 -4.66 7.38
N SER A 92 10.68 -5.85 7.09
CA SER A 92 10.09 -6.81 6.16
C SER A 92 8.70 -7.28 6.61
N LEU A 93 8.50 -7.51 7.90
CA LEU A 93 7.20 -7.88 8.45
C LEU A 93 6.19 -6.74 8.29
N MET A 94 6.57 -5.51 8.62
CA MET A 94 5.70 -4.34 8.45
C MET A 94 5.29 -4.12 6.99
N GLU A 95 6.23 -4.23 6.04
CA GLU A 95 5.94 -4.11 4.61
C GLU A 95 4.93 -5.18 4.14
N LYS A 96 5.09 -6.42 4.58
CA LYS A 96 4.16 -7.51 4.24
C LYS A 96 2.80 -7.36 4.92
N THR A 97 2.78 -6.89 6.17
CA THR A 97 1.54 -6.67 6.93
C THR A 97 0.69 -5.57 6.30
N THR A 98 1.30 -4.54 5.70
CA THR A 98 0.57 -3.50 4.98
C THR A 98 -0.26 -4.07 3.83
N PHE A 99 0.30 -4.99 3.03
CA PHE A 99 -0.45 -5.66 1.96
C PHE A 99 -1.58 -6.56 2.49
N PHE A 100 -1.35 -7.22 3.61
CA PHE A 100 -2.38 -8.04 4.26
C PHE A 100 -3.57 -7.16 4.71
N TRP A 101 -3.32 -6.04 5.39
CA TRP A 101 -4.36 -5.11 5.81
C TRP A 101 -5.12 -4.51 4.64
N LEU A 102 -4.44 -4.20 3.55
CA LEU A 102 -5.08 -3.74 2.32
C LEU A 102 -6.05 -4.80 1.78
N GLY A 103 -5.64 -6.06 1.71
CA GLY A 103 -6.48 -7.18 1.30
C GLY A 103 -7.70 -7.37 2.20
N VAL A 104 -7.51 -7.32 3.53
CA VAL A 104 -8.59 -7.40 4.52
C VAL A 104 -9.59 -6.26 4.32
N ASN A 105 -9.10 -5.03 4.09
CA ASN A 105 -9.98 -3.87 3.89
C ASN A 105 -10.83 -4.03 2.63
N TYR A 106 -10.26 -4.47 1.51
CA TYR A 106 -11.02 -4.75 0.28
C TYR A 106 -12.05 -5.86 0.49
N ALA A 107 -11.68 -6.95 1.16
CA ALA A 107 -12.60 -8.06 1.43
C ALA A 107 -13.77 -7.62 2.33
N THR A 108 -13.49 -6.83 3.37
CA THR A 108 -14.53 -6.29 4.27
C THR A 108 -15.47 -5.35 3.51
N THR A 109 -14.93 -4.48 2.66
CA THR A 109 -15.74 -3.57 1.85
C THR A 109 -16.64 -4.34 0.88
N ALA A 110 -16.10 -5.34 0.18
CA ALA A 110 -16.89 -6.17 -0.73
C ALA A 110 -18.00 -6.93 0.00
N LEU A 111 -17.70 -7.47 1.18
CA LEU A 111 -18.69 -8.17 2.02
C LEU A 111 -19.81 -7.22 2.46
N LEU A 112 -19.46 -6.00 2.89
CA LEU A 112 -20.43 -4.98 3.30
C LEU A 112 -21.35 -4.61 2.13
N PHE A 113 -20.81 -4.37 0.94
CA PHE A 113 -21.61 -4.12 -0.26
C PHE A 113 -22.55 -5.28 -0.58
N PHE A 114 -22.07 -6.50 -0.47
CA PHE A 114 -22.90 -7.69 -0.70
C PHE A 114 -24.07 -7.78 0.28
N ILE A 115 -23.82 -7.55 1.57
CA ILE A 115 -24.87 -7.57 2.61
C ILE A 115 -25.91 -6.46 2.36
N ILE A 116 -25.47 -5.23 2.06
CA ILE A 116 -26.38 -4.11 1.76
C ILE A 116 -27.22 -4.42 0.53
N THR A 117 -26.61 -4.96 -0.52
CA THR A 117 -27.32 -5.33 -1.75
C THR A 117 -28.39 -6.40 -1.48
N LEU A 118 -28.05 -7.43 -0.71
CA LEU A 118 -29.02 -8.47 -0.31
C LEU A 118 -30.16 -7.89 0.53
N ALA A 119 -29.84 -6.98 1.46
CA ALA A 119 -30.88 -6.33 2.28
C ALA A 119 -31.86 -5.52 1.42
N LEU A 120 -31.34 -4.74 0.45
CA LEU A 120 -32.17 -3.95 -0.47
C LEU A 120 -33.03 -4.85 -1.38
N ILE A 121 -32.46 -5.92 -1.92
CA ILE A 121 -33.21 -6.89 -2.73
C ILE A 121 -34.32 -7.57 -1.88
N GLY A 122 -33.98 -7.95 -0.65
CA GLY A 122 -34.93 -8.53 0.29
C GLY A 122 -36.09 -7.57 0.62
N GLU A 123 -35.78 -6.32 0.92
CA GLU A 123 -36.79 -5.30 1.18
C GLU A 123 -37.69 -5.05 -0.04
N TRP A 124 -37.07 -4.93 -1.23
CA TRP A 124 -37.84 -4.78 -2.47
C TRP A 124 -38.77 -5.98 -2.73
N GLY A 125 -38.25 -7.20 -2.54
CA GLY A 125 -39.03 -8.44 -2.67
C GLY A 125 -40.19 -8.51 -1.69
N LEU A 126 -39.96 -8.17 -0.42
CA LEU A 126 -40.99 -8.11 0.61
C LEU A 126 -42.07 -7.07 0.31
N ARG A 127 -41.68 -5.87 -0.13
CA ARG A 127 -42.63 -4.82 -0.55
C ARG A 127 -43.51 -5.29 -1.71
N LYS A 128 -42.92 -5.99 -2.68
CA LYS A 128 -43.69 -6.56 -3.82
C LYS A 128 -44.64 -7.67 -3.43
N LEU A 129 -44.26 -8.53 -2.48
CA LEU A 129 -45.09 -9.66 -2.02
C LEU A 129 -46.21 -9.23 -1.08
N PHE A 130 -45.96 -8.26 -0.21
CA PHE A 130 -46.94 -7.85 0.83
C PHE A 130 -47.70 -6.59 0.47
N GLY A 131 -47.63 -6.10 -0.78
CA GLY A 131 -48.53 -5.11 -1.34
C GLY A 131 -48.67 -3.80 -0.55
N LYS A 132 -47.65 -3.37 0.19
CA LYS A 132 -47.66 -2.01 0.73
C LYS A 132 -47.50 -1.06 -0.44
N GLU A 133 -48.63 -0.52 -0.91
CA GLU A 133 -48.64 0.64 -1.78
C GLU A 133 -47.72 1.71 -1.16
N ALA A 134 -46.73 2.13 -1.94
CA ALA A 134 -45.98 3.30 -1.58
C ALA A 134 -46.97 4.43 -1.38
N VAL A 135 -47.05 4.98 -0.18
CA VAL A 135 -47.78 6.23 0.06
C VAL A 135 -47.16 7.22 -0.92
N SER A 136 -47.89 7.51 -2.00
CA SER A 136 -47.52 8.57 -2.92
C SER A 136 -47.33 9.83 -2.08
N PRO A 137 -46.21 10.51 -2.14
CA PRO A 137 -46.08 11.77 -1.47
C PRO A 137 -47.20 12.67 -2.01
N GLU A 138 -48.08 13.15 -1.12
CA GLU A 138 -49.09 14.12 -1.49
C GLU A 138 -48.45 15.22 -2.33
N PRO A 139 -49.04 15.55 -3.51
CA PRO A 139 -48.48 16.61 -4.31
C PRO A 139 -48.50 17.88 -3.46
N TYR A 140 -47.34 18.48 -3.28
CA TYR A 140 -47.14 19.75 -2.58
C TYR A 140 -48.15 20.75 -3.09
N GLN A 141 -49.21 21.01 -2.34
CA GLN A 141 -50.12 22.12 -2.62
C GLN A 141 -49.43 23.38 -2.11
N PRO A 142 -49.01 24.29 -3.00
CA PRO A 142 -48.50 25.55 -2.52
C PRO A 142 -49.64 26.26 -1.76
N SER A 143 -49.45 26.45 -0.46
CA SER A 143 -50.31 27.28 0.37
C SER A 143 -50.50 28.63 -0.37
N HIS A 144 -51.74 28.88 -0.80
CA HIS A 144 -52.13 30.19 -1.33
C HIS A 144 -51.95 31.19 -0.18
N ALA A 145 -50.79 31.76 -0.06
CA ALA A 145 -50.61 32.95 0.72
C ALA A 145 -51.47 34.02 0.05
N PRO A 146 -52.36 34.70 0.80
CA PRO A 146 -53.19 35.74 0.23
C PRO A 146 -52.26 36.80 -0.38
N VAL A 147 -52.45 37.03 -1.67
CA VAL A 147 -51.79 38.14 -2.37
C VAL A 147 -52.25 39.43 -1.67
N ARG A 148 -51.37 40.06 -0.90
CA ARG A 148 -51.57 41.44 -0.44
C ARG A 148 -51.67 42.32 -1.65
N GLU A 149 -52.89 42.79 -1.92
CA GLU A 149 -53.10 43.89 -2.86
C GLU A 149 -52.24 45.09 -2.42
N PRO A 150 -51.51 45.72 -3.34
CA PRO A 150 -50.77 46.92 -2.98
C PRO A 150 -51.78 48.03 -2.69
N ASP A 151 -51.73 48.61 -1.49
CA ASP A 151 -52.46 49.75 -1.05
C ASP A 151 -52.34 50.90 -2.07
N LYS A 152 -53.45 51.16 -2.73
CA LYS A 152 -53.65 52.40 -3.43
C LYS A 152 -53.87 53.51 -2.43
N ALA A 153 -52.78 54.00 -1.85
CA ALA A 153 -52.80 55.20 -1.03
C ALA A 153 -52.23 56.37 -1.81
N VAL A 154 -53.18 57.15 -2.25
CA VAL A 154 -53.22 58.57 -2.06
C VAL A 154 -52.24 59.40 -2.90
N SER A 155 -52.73 59.75 -4.10
CA SER A 155 -52.39 60.99 -4.73
C SER A 155 -53.51 61.97 -4.37
N GLN A 156 -53.32 62.90 -3.43
CA GLN A 156 -53.98 64.20 -3.30
C GLN A 156 -53.17 65.05 -2.35
N ALA A 157 -52.59 66.08 -2.88
CA ALA A 157 -52.35 67.46 -2.51
C ALA A 157 -50.95 67.95 -2.86
#